data_8efc5f76dc378fa6971f40f7eeaf4204
#
_entry.id   8efc5f76dc378fa6971f40f7eeaf4204
#
_cell.length_a   1.000
_cell.length_b   1.000
_cell.length_c   1.000
_cell.angle_alpha   90.00
_cell.angle_beta   90.00
_cell.angle_gamma   90.00
#
_symmetry.space_group_name_H-M   'P 1'
#
loop_
_entity.id
_entity.type
_entity.pdbx_description
1 polymer ?
#
loop_
_entity_poly.entity_id
_entity_poly.type
_entity_poly.pdbx_seq_one_letter_code
_entity_poly.pdbx_strand_id
1 'polypeptide(L)'
;MGNMINTVKALRETYNMTQNDLATKIGVTRKTIISIENGRTNPSIDLAYKISKVFNLPVEQVFINKSNLEEKKLQIESIRFIDLFCGIGGFRYAMEEAVSKWNIKAQCVFSSDIDEFARESYKANFGEEPAGDITQIETVCIPDHDLLFAGFPCQPFSIIGLGKGFNDTRGTLFFEIARIIEGKRPRAFVLENVKRLVSHEGGRTFKKIIQTLRDMGYYVDYKVLNALDYGLPQKRERVVIVGSTIPFNMKWPEKVINGKTLEDILEKDVPQKYYASKMIIEKRKAAHQSKYYPSIWHENKGGNISSYPYSCALRAGASYNYLLVNGERRLTPREMLRLQGFPDSFKIVVSDSHIRKQAGNAVPVDMIKAVLNNFIPLVFGE
;
A
#
# COMPACT_ATOMS: atom_id res chain seq x y z
N MET A 1 14.76 -5.26 -27.19
CA MET A 1 13.69 -5.51 -26.20
C MET A 1 12.40 -4.92 -26.74
N GLY A 2 11.29 -5.67 -26.71
CA GLY A 2 10.05 -5.26 -27.35
C GLY A 2 9.45 -3.97 -26.78
N ASN A 3 8.90 -3.15 -27.64
CA ASN A 3 8.29 -1.86 -27.29
C ASN A 3 6.84 -1.98 -26.77
N MET A 4 6.34 -3.22 -26.55
CA MET A 4 4.97 -3.47 -26.11
C MET A 4 4.88 -3.98 -24.67
N ILE A 5 3.91 -3.48 -23.95
CA ILE A 5 3.45 -4.00 -22.65
C ILE A 5 2.16 -4.77 -22.92
N ASN A 6 1.87 -5.80 -22.13
CA ASN A 6 0.61 -6.52 -22.26
C ASN A 6 -0.06 -6.77 -20.91
N THR A 7 -1.38 -6.90 -20.92
CA THR A 7 -2.22 -7.18 -19.76
C THR A 7 -2.63 -8.66 -19.66
N VAL A 8 -2.05 -9.53 -20.51
CA VAL A 8 -2.46 -10.92 -20.68
C VAL A 8 -2.51 -11.70 -19.37
N LYS A 9 -1.48 -11.53 -18.52
CA LYS A 9 -1.42 -12.20 -17.22
C LYS A 9 -2.58 -11.76 -16.31
N ALA A 10 -2.81 -10.46 -16.19
CA ALA A 10 -3.88 -9.91 -15.36
C ALA A 10 -5.27 -10.36 -15.84
N LEU A 11 -5.48 -10.31 -17.15
CA LEU A 11 -6.71 -10.79 -17.79
C LEU A 11 -6.94 -12.28 -17.53
N ARG A 12 -5.94 -13.10 -17.79
CA ARG A 12 -6.02 -14.56 -17.58
C ARG A 12 -6.39 -14.89 -16.12
N GLU A 13 -5.76 -14.23 -15.17
CA GLU A 13 -6.02 -14.42 -13.75
C GLU A 13 -7.43 -13.95 -13.36
N THR A 14 -7.90 -12.83 -13.91
CA THR A 14 -9.27 -12.33 -13.72
C THR A 14 -10.33 -13.31 -14.23
N TYR A 15 -10.06 -13.95 -15.38
CA TYR A 15 -10.94 -14.98 -15.97
C TYR A 15 -10.71 -16.38 -15.37
N ASN A 16 -9.96 -16.50 -14.25
CA ASN A 16 -9.66 -17.77 -13.56
C ASN A 16 -9.04 -18.85 -14.48
N MET A 17 -8.26 -18.45 -15.48
CA MET A 17 -7.61 -19.35 -16.43
C MET A 17 -6.16 -19.62 -16.03
N THR A 18 -5.70 -20.87 -16.19
CA THR A 18 -4.26 -21.19 -16.14
C THR A 18 -3.56 -20.79 -17.44
N GLN A 19 -2.23 -20.67 -17.41
CA GLN A 19 -1.43 -20.44 -18.62
C GLN A 19 -1.67 -21.54 -19.69
N ASN A 20 -1.95 -22.76 -19.25
CA ASN A 20 -2.23 -23.88 -20.13
C ASN A 20 -3.62 -23.76 -20.77
N ASP A 21 -4.64 -23.30 -20.02
CA ASP A 21 -5.99 -23.10 -20.54
C ASP A 21 -5.98 -22.04 -21.65
N LEU A 22 -5.30 -20.91 -21.43
CA LEU A 22 -5.15 -19.88 -22.45
C LEU A 22 -4.40 -20.40 -23.68
N ALA A 23 -3.28 -21.10 -23.46
CA ALA A 23 -2.50 -21.68 -24.54
C ALA A 23 -3.32 -22.65 -25.43
N THR A 24 -4.11 -23.53 -24.81
CA THR A 24 -5.00 -24.47 -25.49
C THR A 24 -6.08 -23.74 -26.29
N LYS A 25 -6.72 -22.72 -25.70
CA LYS A 25 -7.80 -21.95 -26.38
C LYS A 25 -7.33 -21.25 -27.65
N ILE A 26 -6.07 -20.81 -27.71
CA ILE A 26 -5.57 -20.05 -28.86
C ILE A 26 -4.61 -20.86 -29.75
N GLY A 27 -4.37 -22.14 -29.43
CA GLY A 27 -3.58 -23.07 -30.23
C GLY A 27 -2.06 -22.81 -30.19
N VAL A 28 -1.51 -22.44 -29.01
CA VAL A 28 -0.07 -22.24 -28.82
C VAL A 28 0.46 -23.05 -27.64
N THR A 29 1.79 -23.05 -27.45
CA THR A 29 2.39 -23.72 -26.29
C THR A 29 2.28 -22.86 -25.03
N ARG A 30 2.24 -23.49 -23.86
CA ARG A 30 2.33 -22.79 -22.56
C ARG A 30 3.57 -21.89 -22.49
N LYS A 31 4.71 -22.32 -23.07
CA LYS A 31 5.93 -21.51 -23.13
C LYS A 31 5.72 -20.20 -23.87
N THR A 32 4.92 -20.20 -24.93
CA THR A 32 4.56 -18.98 -25.68
C THR A 32 3.80 -18.00 -24.78
N ILE A 33 2.82 -18.47 -24.01
CA ILE A 33 2.07 -17.61 -23.07
C ILE A 33 3.00 -17.02 -22.00
N ILE A 34 3.85 -17.83 -21.39
CA ILE A 34 4.85 -17.35 -20.40
C ILE A 34 5.76 -16.27 -21.00
N SER A 35 6.22 -16.47 -22.23
CA SER A 35 7.10 -15.51 -22.92
C SER A 35 6.40 -14.18 -23.20
N ILE A 36 5.12 -14.22 -23.61
CA ILE A 36 4.28 -13.04 -23.83
C ILE A 36 4.00 -12.34 -22.51
N GLU A 37 3.50 -13.04 -21.49
CA GLU A 37 3.17 -12.47 -20.17
C GLU A 37 4.38 -11.76 -19.53
N ASN A 38 5.58 -12.30 -19.72
CA ASN A 38 6.83 -11.72 -19.22
C ASN A 38 7.42 -10.62 -20.15
N GLY A 39 6.77 -10.29 -21.27
CA GLY A 39 7.22 -9.27 -22.21
C GLY A 39 8.52 -9.64 -22.95
N ARG A 40 8.89 -10.94 -22.98
CA ARG A 40 10.10 -11.42 -23.66
C ARG A 40 9.92 -11.53 -25.18
N THR A 41 8.68 -11.72 -25.63
CA THR A 41 8.33 -11.87 -27.04
C THR A 41 7.07 -11.07 -27.33
N ASN A 42 7.10 -10.28 -28.42
CA ASN A 42 5.89 -9.66 -28.96
C ASN A 42 5.14 -10.73 -29.78
N PRO A 43 3.82 -10.92 -29.56
CA PRO A 43 3.04 -11.82 -30.38
C PRO A 43 2.93 -11.28 -31.80
N SER A 44 2.71 -12.17 -32.78
CA SER A 44 2.25 -11.77 -34.09
C SER A 44 0.87 -11.10 -34.01
N ILE A 45 0.49 -10.31 -35.01
CA ILE A 45 -0.82 -9.64 -35.07
C ILE A 45 -1.95 -10.68 -34.94
N ASP A 46 -1.86 -11.82 -35.62
CA ASP A 46 -2.85 -12.90 -35.55
C ASP A 46 -2.96 -13.47 -34.13
N LEU A 47 -1.83 -13.67 -33.46
CA LEU A 47 -1.82 -14.18 -32.08
C LEU A 47 -2.34 -13.14 -31.08
N ALA A 48 -2.01 -11.87 -31.27
CA ALA A 48 -2.56 -10.78 -30.47
C ALA A 48 -4.10 -10.70 -30.61
N TYR A 49 -4.59 -10.84 -31.82
CA TYR A 49 -6.05 -10.88 -32.09
C TYR A 49 -6.73 -12.08 -31.44
N LYS A 50 -6.13 -13.28 -31.50
CA LYS A 50 -6.66 -14.48 -30.84
C LYS A 50 -6.74 -14.32 -29.34
N ILE A 51 -5.69 -13.77 -28.73
CA ILE A 51 -5.66 -13.48 -27.28
C ILE A 51 -6.76 -12.49 -26.90
N SER A 52 -6.88 -11.39 -27.64
CA SER A 52 -7.87 -10.35 -27.40
C SER A 52 -9.32 -10.87 -27.51
N LYS A 53 -9.58 -11.74 -28.49
CA LYS A 53 -10.88 -12.41 -28.64
C LYS A 53 -11.26 -13.30 -27.45
N VAL A 54 -10.29 -13.98 -26.80
CA VAL A 54 -10.57 -14.79 -25.60
C VAL A 54 -11.14 -13.95 -24.47
N PHE A 55 -10.68 -12.70 -24.36
CA PHE A 55 -11.08 -11.78 -23.31
C PHE A 55 -12.17 -10.79 -23.72
N ASN A 56 -12.61 -10.85 -24.98
CA ASN A 56 -13.58 -9.92 -25.58
C ASN A 56 -13.18 -8.43 -25.42
N LEU A 57 -11.88 -8.14 -25.65
CA LEU A 57 -11.30 -6.80 -25.53
C LEU A 57 -10.62 -6.39 -26.85
N PRO A 58 -10.55 -5.07 -27.17
CA PRO A 58 -9.72 -4.57 -28.25
C PRO A 58 -8.23 -4.92 -28.05
N VAL A 59 -7.49 -5.12 -29.16
CA VAL A 59 -6.06 -5.48 -29.10
C VAL A 59 -5.26 -4.44 -28.35
N GLU A 60 -5.61 -3.17 -28.49
CA GLU A 60 -4.95 -2.01 -27.87
C GLU A 60 -5.09 -1.99 -26.35
N GLN A 61 -6.13 -2.61 -25.80
CA GLN A 61 -6.31 -2.78 -24.34
C GLN A 61 -5.54 -3.97 -23.78
N VAL A 62 -5.23 -4.96 -24.63
CA VAL A 62 -4.45 -6.14 -24.24
C VAL A 62 -2.95 -5.94 -24.45
N PHE A 63 -2.58 -5.22 -25.53
CA PHE A 63 -1.20 -4.95 -25.93
C PHE A 63 -0.98 -3.45 -26.12
N ILE A 64 -0.24 -2.84 -25.21
CA ILE A 64 -0.05 -1.39 -25.13
C ILE A 64 1.35 -1.04 -25.64
N ASN A 65 1.45 -0.12 -26.61
CA ASN A 65 2.74 0.37 -27.10
C ASN A 65 3.40 1.28 -26.06
N LYS A 66 4.68 1.03 -25.74
CA LYS A 66 5.44 1.83 -24.76
C LYS A 66 5.57 3.31 -25.16
N SER A 67 5.72 3.59 -26.46
CA SER A 67 5.79 4.97 -26.94
C SER A 67 4.50 5.77 -26.65
N ASN A 68 3.36 5.09 -26.60
CA ASN A 68 2.09 5.72 -26.24
C ASN A 68 1.95 5.99 -24.73
N LEU A 69 2.82 5.41 -23.88
CA LEU A 69 2.83 5.63 -22.43
C LEU A 69 3.77 6.77 -22.01
N GLU A 70 4.84 7.01 -22.78
CA GLU A 70 5.81 8.08 -22.48
C GLU A 70 5.29 9.48 -22.87
N GLU A 71 4.33 9.56 -23.82
CA GLU A 71 3.72 10.82 -24.29
C GLU A 71 2.30 11.08 -23.79
N LYS A 72 1.68 10.14 -23.05
CA LYS A 72 0.33 10.38 -22.50
C LYS A 72 0.40 11.40 -21.38
N LYS A 73 0.26 12.67 -21.74
CA LYS A 73 -0.24 13.70 -20.81
C LYS A 73 -1.55 13.16 -20.25
N LEU A 74 -1.60 12.95 -18.95
CA LEU A 74 -2.85 12.67 -18.26
C LEU A 74 -3.77 13.88 -18.53
N GLN A 75 -4.82 13.70 -19.35
CA GLN A 75 -5.75 14.78 -19.73
C GLN A 75 -6.82 15.03 -18.66
N ILE A 76 -6.59 14.56 -17.44
CA ILE A 76 -7.48 14.75 -16.30
C ILE A 76 -7.00 15.92 -15.45
N GLU A 77 -7.93 16.83 -15.12
CA GLU A 77 -7.64 17.98 -14.28
C GLU A 77 -7.59 17.61 -12.79
N SER A 78 -8.40 16.63 -12.37
CA SER A 78 -8.48 16.19 -10.99
C SER A 78 -8.81 14.72 -10.86
N ILE A 79 -8.36 14.10 -9.75
CA ILE A 79 -8.78 12.77 -9.29
C ILE A 79 -9.45 12.95 -7.93
N ARG A 80 -10.72 12.60 -7.82
CA ARG A 80 -11.46 12.55 -6.57
C ARG A 80 -11.17 11.22 -5.88
N PHE A 81 -10.75 11.24 -4.64
CA PHE A 81 -10.48 10.01 -3.90
C PHE A 81 -11.09 10.03 -2.50
N ILE A 82 -11.25 8.84 -1.96
CA ILE A 82 -11.59 8.64 -0.55
C ILE A 82 -10.47 7.88 0.16
N ASP A 83 -10.30 8.14 1.47
CA ASP A 83 -9.29 7.51 2.32
C ASP A 83 -9.96 6.86 3.53
N LEU A 84 -10.15 5.53 3.49
CA LEU A 84 -10.76 4.74 4.55
C LEU A 84 -9.71 4.22 5.52
N PHE A 85 -10.01 4.27 6.82
CA PHE A 85 -9.02 3.97 7.87
C PHE A 85 -7.80 4.89 7.72
N CYS A 86 -8.07 6.16 7.45
CA CYS A 86 -7.10 7.13 6.96
C CYS A 86 -5.96 7.43 7.94
N GLY A 87 -6.13 7.10 9.23
CA GLY A 87 -5.14 7.38 10.24
C GLY A 87 -4.75 8.86 10.25
N ILE A 88 -3.49 9.13 9.98
CA ILE A 88 -2.95 10.50 9.88
C ILE A 88 -2.70 10.95 8.43
N GLY A 89 -3.35 10.29 7.44
CA GLY A 89 -3.35 10.73 6.05
C GLY A 89 -2.14 10.29 5.22
N GLY A 90 -1.59 9.12 5.49
CA GLY A 90 -0.43 8.62 4.74
C GLY A 90 -0.73 8.37 3.26
N PHE A 91 -1.90 7.85 2.92
CA PHE A 91 -2.35 7.72 1.53
C PHE A 91 -2.57 9.07 0.87
N ARG A 92 -3.16 10.02 1.60
CA ARG A 92 -3.39 11.38 1.11
C ARG A 92 -2.08 12.07 0.73
N TYR A 93 -1.08 12.07 1.61
CA TYR A 93 0.25 12.61 1.30
C TYR A 93 0.86 11.93 0.07
N ALA A 94 0.81 10.60 0.03
CA ALA A 94 1.35 9.84 -1.09
C ALA A 94 0.65 10.20 -2.42
N MET A 95 -0.68 10.39 -2.40
CA MET A 95 -1.47 10.75 -3.58
C MET A 95 -1.16 12.18 -4.04
N GLU A 96 -1.22 13.16 -3.14
CA GLU A 96 -0.95 14.56 -3.45
C GLU A 96 0.45 14.75 -4.04
N GLU A 97 1.47 14.08 -3.46
CA GLU A 97 2.83 14.12 -3.99
C GLU A 97 2.99 13.36 -5.32
N ALA A 98 2.28 12.22 -5.49
CA ALA A 98 2.42 11.42 -6.71
C ALA A 98 1.90 12.17 -7.95
N VAL A 99 0.75 12.86 -7.83
CA VAL A 99 0.11 13.52 -8.97
C VAL A 99 0.62 14.94 -9.23
N SER A 100 1.35 15.54 -8.29
CA SER A 100 1.88 16.91 -8.41
C SER A 100 2.73 17.12 -9.68
N LYS A 101 3.52 16.10 -10.06
CA LYS A 101 4.36 16.14 -11.27
C LYS A 101 3.58 16.18 -12.59
N TRP A 102 2.32 15.77 -12.58
CA TRP A 102 1.44 15.82 -13.75
C TRP A 102 0.49 17.03 -13.75
N ASN A 103 0.61 17.92 -12.74
CA ASN A 103 -0.29 19.05 -12.53
C ASN A 103 -1.76 18.64 -12.40
N ILE A 104 -2.01 17.46 -11.80
CA ILE A 104 -3.35 16.94 -11.53
C ILE A 104 -3.71 17.32 -10.10
N LYS A 105 -4.94 17.79 -9.89
CA LYS A 105 -5.45 18.07 -8.54
C LYS A 105 -5.91 16.76 -7.87
N ALA A 106 -5.25 16.36 -6.78
CA ALA A 106 -5.76 15.34 -5.89
C ALA A 106 -6.84 15.94 -4.98
N GLN A 107 -8.06 15.42 -5.02
CA GLN A 107 -9.17 15.91 -4.20
C GLN A 107 -9.68 14.79 -3.29
N CYS A 108 -9.36 14.87 -1.99
CA CYS A 108 -9.98 14.01 -1.00
C CYS A 108 -11.42 14.47 -0.80
N VAL A 109 -12.39 13.65 -1.17
CA VAL A 109 -13.82 13.98 -1.06
C VAL A 109 -14.47 13.32 0.16
N PHE A 110 -13.79 12.36 0.78
CA PHE A 110 -14.23 11.69 1.99
C PHE A 110 -13.06 10.98 2.66
N SER A 111 -13.00 11.02 3.98
CA SER A 111 -12.07 10.24 4.80
C SER A 111 -12.75 9.73 6.05
N SER A 112 -12.29 8.60 6.61
CA SER A 112 -12.84 8.04 7.85
C SER A 112 -11.77 7.34 8.69
N ASP A 113 -11.83 7.50 9.99
CA ASP A 113 -11.08 6.73 10.98
C ASP A 113 -11.81 6.70 12.31
N ILE A 114 -11.82 5.58 13.02
CA ILE A 114 -12.45 5.42 14.31
C ILE A 114 -11.66 6.10 15.46
N ASP A 115 -10.33 6.25 15.30
CA ASP A 115 -9.44 6.84 16.30
C ASP A 115 -9.57 8.37 16.30
N GLU A 116 -10.17 8.93 17.35
CA GLU A 116 -10.39 10.38 17.48
C GLU A 116 -9.09 11.20 17.45
N PHE A 117 -8.01 10.70 18.05
CA PHE A 117 -6.71 11.37 18.03
C PHE A 117 -6.06 11.32 16.63
N ALA A 118 -6.34 10.28 15.84
CA ALA A 118 -5.92 10.24 14.45
C ALA A 118 -6.70 11.29 13.64
N ARG A 119 -8.02 11.40 13.84
CA ARG A 119 -8.85 12.45 13.21
C ARG A 119 -8.41 13.86 13.59
N GLU A 120 -8.04 14.09 14.86
CA GLU A 120 -7.50 15.37 15.31
C GLU A 120 -6.20 15.73 14.57
N SER A 121 -5.26 14.78 14.47
CA SER A 121 -4.02 14.94 13.71
C SER A 121 -4.29 15.18 12.22
N TYR A 122 -5.23 14.45 11.63
CA TYR A 122 -5.63 14.60 10.22
C TYR A 122 -6.21 16.00 9.98
N LYS A 123 -7.18 16.41 10.79
CA LYS A 123 -7.82 17.75 10.71
C LYS A 123 -6.79 18.88 10.81
N ALA A 124 -5.85 18.78 11.75
CA ALA A 124 -4.81 19.80 11.94
C ALA A 124 -3.90 19.97 10.71
N ASN A 125 -3.72 18.90 9.92
CA ASN A 125 -2.82 18.89 8.78
C ASN A 125 -3.52 19.16 7.45
N PHE A 126 -4.78 18.74 7.30
CA PHE A 126 -5.51 18.85 6.02
C PHE A 126 -6.70 19.80 6.08
N GLY A 127 -7.08 20.32 7.26
CA GLY A 127 -8.20 21.22 7.44
C GLY A 127 -9.59 20.56 7.39
N GLU A 128 -9.66 19.26 7.13
CA GLU A 128 -10.88 18.46 7.02
C GLU A 128 -10.95 17.45 8.16
N GLU A 129 -12.13 17.28 8.76
CA GLU A 129 -12.34 16.28 9.81
C GLU A 129 -12.80 14.96 9.21
N PRO A 130 -12.04 13.87 9.36
CA PRO A 130 -12.51 12.57 8.92
C PRO A 130 -13.80 12.15 9.64
N ALA A 131 -14.68 11.47 8.92
CA ALA A 131 -15.81 10.77 9.53
C ALA A 131 -15.32 9.70 10.53
N GLY A 132 -16.19 9.30 11.45
CA GLY A 132 -15.86 8.32 12.48
C GLY A 132 -15.82 6.88 11.95
N ASP A 133 -16.54 6.00 12.62
CA ASP A 133 -16.60 4.57 12.30
C ASP A 133 -17.32 4.33 10.95
N ILE A 134 -16.58 3.80 9.96
CA ILE A 134 -17.11 3.52 8.62
C ILE A 134 -18.25 2.48 8.63
N THR A 135 -18.33 1.64 9.64
CA THR A 135 -19.40 0.64 9.78
C THR A 135 -20.76 1.26 10.07
N GLN A 136 -20.77 2.51 10.54
CA GLN A 136 -21.98 3.29 10.84
C GLN A 136 -22.41 4.21 9.71
N ILE A 137 -21.65 4.23 8.60
CA ILE A 137 -21.89 5.15 7.48
C ILE A 137 -22.49 4.37 6.30
N GLU A 138 -23.69 4.75 5.89
CA GLU A 138 -24.32 4.14 4.72
C GLU A 138 -23.59 4.50 3.44
N THR A 139 -23.56 3.59 2.47
CA THR A 139 -22.86 3.79 1.20
C THR A 139 -23.38 5.02 0.44
N VAL A 140 -24.67 5.33 0.54
CA VAL A 140 -25.27 6.48 -0.13
C VAL A 140 -24.71 7.80 0.37
N CYS A 141 -24.31 7.88 1.65
CA CYS A 141 -23.71 9.06 2.25
C CYS A 141 -22.25 9.32 1.84
N ILE A 142 -21.59 8.33 1.21
CA ILE A 142 -20.23 8.49 0.73
C ILE A 142 -20.28 9.15 -0.65
N PRO A 143 -19.53 10.23 -0.91
CA PRO A 143 -19.50 10.90 -2.22
C PRO A 143 -18.98 9.97 -3.33
N ASP A 144 -19.42 10.22 -4.57
CA ASP A 144 -18.83 9.54 -5.72
C ASP A 144 -17.37 9.95 -5.90
N HIS A 145 -16.53 8.98 -6.22
CA HIS A 145 -15.09 9.13 -6.28
C HIS A 145 -14.49 8.23 -7.36
N ASP A 146 -13.28 8.58 -7.79
CA ASP A 146 -12.58 7.91 -8.88
C ASP A 146 -11.60 6.85 -8.34
N LEU A 147 -11.07 7.08 -7.11
CA LEU A 147 -10.07 6.23 -6.47
C LEU A 147 -10.40 6.01 -4.99
N LEU A 148 -10.27 4.77 -4.52
CA LEU A 148 -10.44 4.41 -3.12
C LEU A 148 -9.12 3.95 -2.51
N PHE A 149 -8.75 4.53 -1.38
CA PHE A 149 -7.65 4.08 -0.53
C PHE A 149 -8.18 3.43 0.75
N ALA A 150 -7.53 2.33 1.19
CA ALA A 150 -7.80 1.76 2.50
C ALA A 150 -6.58 1.01 3.08
N GLY A 151 -6.12 1.45 4.23
CA GLY A 151 -5.15 0.74 5.09
C GLY A 151 -5.87 0.00 6.21
N PHE A 152 -6.54 -1.10 5.91
CA PHE A 152 -7.42 -1.77 6.86
C PHE A 152 -6.68 -2.68 7.85
N PRO A 153 -7.12 -2.77 9.13
CA PRO A 153 -6.49 -3.64 10.11
C PRO A 153 -6.69 -5.12 9.76
N CYS A 154 -5.65 -5.92 10.03
CA CYS A 154 -5.70 -7.37 9.91
C CYS A 154 -6.47 -7.96 11.09
N GLN A 155 -7.79 -8.03 10.98
CA GLN A 155 -8.64 -8.74 11.93
C GLN A 155 -8.84 -10.19 11.50
N PRO A 156 -9.01 -11.16 12.43
CA PRO A 156 -9.31 -12.53 12.06
C PRO A 156 -10.62 -12.55 11.28
N PHE A 157 -10.59 -13.16 10.11
CA PHE A 157 -11.80 -13.52 9.37
C PHE A 157 -12.46 -14.66 10.16
N SER A 158 -13.43 -14.36 11.01
CA SER A 158 -14.26 -15.42 11.58
C SER A 158 -15.04 -16.05 10.44
N ILE A 159 -14.82 -17.35 10.25
CA ILE A 159 -15.56 -18.18 9.28
C ILE A 159 -16.98 -18.41 9.84
N ILE A 160 -17.77 -17.37 9.97
CA ILE A 160 -19.19 -17.49 10.25
C ILE A 160 -19.90 -17.08 8.95
N GLY A 161 -20.39 -18.08 8.19
CA GLY A 161 -21.22 -17.84 7.03
C GLY A 161 -20.74 -18.49 5.71
N LEU A 162 -20.37 -19.77 5.73
CA LEU A 162 -20.35 -20.57 4.50
C LEU A 162 -21.82 -20.85 4.08
N GLY A 163 -22.41 -19.97 3.26
CA GLY A 163 -23.65 -20.32 2.58
C GLY A 163 -24.74 -19.28 2.38
N LYS A 164 -24.62 -18.08 2.94
CA LYS A 164 -25.66 -17.04 2.76
C LYS A 164 -24.98 -15.73 2.36
N GLY A 165 -24.98 -15.39 1.10
CA GLY A 165 -24.58 -14.14 0.45
C GLY A 165 -23.91 -13.02 1.28
N PHE A 166 -23.61 -11.89 0.68
CA PHE A 166 -22.97 -10.70 1.29
C PHE A 166 -23.57 -10.22 2.62
N ASN A 167 -24.83 -10.59 2.92
CA ASN A 167 -25.55 -10.14 4.13
C ASN A 167 -25.12 -10.81 5.43
N ASP A 168 -24.33 -11.90 5.41
CA ASP A 168 -23.99 -12.68 6.61
C ASP A 168 -22.50 -12.50 7.04
N THR A 169 -21.75 -11.65 6.33
CA THR A 169 -20.33 -11.40 6.58
C THR A 169 -20.07 -10.08 7.35
N ARG A 170 -21.08 -9.51 7.97
CA ARG A 170 -20.98 -8.33 8.83
C ARG A 170 -20.03 -8.60 10.00
N GLY A 171 -18.75 -8.27 9.82
CA GLY A 171 -17.79 -8.48 10.90
C GLY A 171 -16.33 -8.26 10.57
N THR A 172 -15.93 -8.12 9.32
CA THR A 172 -14.56 -7.75 9.00
C THR A 172 -14.50 -6.45 8.20
N LEU A 173 -13.58 -5.57 8.55
CA LEU A 173 -13.46 -4.25 7.93
C LEU A 173 -13.14 -4.30 6.42
N PHE A 174 -12.63 -5.43 5.92
CA PHE A 174 -12.52 -5.66 4.48
C PHE A 174 -13.89 -5.67 3.78
N PHE A 175 -14.93 -6.24 4.40
CA PHE A 175 -16.25 -6.27 3.76
C PHE A 175 -16.94 -4.90 3.76
N GLU A 176 -16.56 -3.98 4.66
CA GLU A 176 -16.96 -2.59 4.55
C GLU A 176 -16.34 -1.91 3.32
N ILE A 177 -15.05 -2.19 3.04
CA ILE A 177 -14.40 -1.73 1.81
C ILE A 177 -15.12 -2.32 0.59
N ALA A 178 -15.40 -3.62 0.61
CA ALA A 178 -16.08 -4.32 -0.48
C ALA A 178 -17.49 -3.74 -0.73
N ARG A 179 -18.28 -3.46 0.33
CA ARG A 179 -19.59 -2.80 0.26
C ARG A 179 -19.50 -1.42 -0.44
N ILE A 180 -18.50 -0.64 -0.11
CA ILE A 180 -18.30 0.69 -0.70
C ILE A 180 -17.87 0.57 -2.17
N ILE A 181 -16.92 -0.32 -2.49
CA ILE A 181 -16.50 -0.60 -3.87
C ILE A 181 -17.69 -1.06 -4.72
N GLU A 182 -18.53 -1.95 -4.21
CA GLU A 182 -19.71 -2.45 -4.92
C GLU A 182 -20.73 -1.34 -5.17
N GLY A 183 -21.05 -0.54 -4.15
CA GLY A 183 -22.07 0.50 -4.24
C GLY A 183 -21.63 1.77 -4.99
N LYS A 184 -20.33 2.12 -4.95
CA LYS A 184 -19.79 3.34 -5.56
C LYS A 184 -19.02 3.11 -6.86
N ARG A 185 -18.57 1.89 -7.11
CA ARG A 185 -17.90 1.52 -8.36
C ARG A 185 -16.76 2.46 -8.75
N PRO A 186 -15.81 2.79 -7.84
CA PRO A 186 -14.68 3.65 -8.21
C PRO A 186 -13.91 3.05 -9.39
N ARG A 187 -13.30 3.90 -10.22
CA ARG A 187 -12.46 3.45 -11.34
C ARG A 187 -11.29 2.58 -10.87
N ALA A 188 -10.73 2.90 -9.70
CA ALA A 188 -9.60 2.18 -9.14
C ALA A 188 -9.62 2.16 -7.61
N PHE A 189 -8.83 1.25 -7.04
CA PHE A 189 -8.53 1.24 -5.59
C PHE A 189 -7.08 0.84 -5.33
N VAL A 190 -6.57 1.27 -4.17
CA VAL A 190 -5.29 0.83 -3.60
C VAL A 190 -5.52 0.45 -2.14
N LEU A 191 -5.29 -0.82 -1.81
CA LEU A 191 -5.45 -1.34 -0.46
C LEU A 191 -4.08 -1.73 0.11
N GLU A 192 -3.89 -1.51 1.40
CA GLU A 192 -2.65 -1.90 2.10
C GLU A 192 -2.97 -2.78 3.31
N ASN A 193 -2.08 -3.73 3.59
CA ASN A 193 -2.13 -4.51 4.81
C ASN A 193 -0.74 -5.07 5.17
N VAL A 194 -0.61 -5.63 6.38
CA VAL A 194 0.62 -6.30 6.79
C VAL A 194 0.92 -7.51 5.93
N LYS A 195 2.20 -7.80 5.66
CA LYS A 195 2.65 -8.96 4.88
C LYS A 195 2.01 -10.28 5.35
N ARG A 196 1.80 -10.43 6.68
CA ARG A 196 1.21 -11.63 7.27
C ARG A 196 -0.17 -11.98 6.70
N LEU A 197 -0.93 -11.01 6.17
CA LEU A 197 -2.22 -11.26 5.54
C LEU A 197 -2.11 -12.28 4.40
N VAL A 198 -1.03 -12.25 3.63
CA VAL A 198 -0.81 -13.14 2.48
C VAL A 198 -0.73 -14.62 2.90
N SER A 199 -0.19 -14.90 4.09
CA SER A 199 -0.06 -16.25 4.63
C SER A 199 -1.09 -16.59 5.71
N HIS A 200 -2.01 -15.67 6.03
CA HIS A 200 -3.02 -15.88 7.06
C HIS A 200 -3.90 -17.08 6.71
N GLU A 201 -4.08 -18.00 7.67
CA GLU A 201 -4.81 -19.26 7.50
C GLU A 201 -4.36 -20.09 6.27
N GLY A 202 -3.04 -20.19 6.06
CA GLY A 202 -2.49 -20.88 4.88
C GLY A 202 -2.80 -20.17 3.56
N GLY A 203 -3.06 -18.86 3.59
CA GLY A 203 -3.36 -18.05 2.40
C GLY A 203 -4.86 -17.98 2.04
N ARG A 204 -5.73 -18.69 2.74
CA ARG A 204 -7.18 -18.73 2.46
C ARG A 204 -7.83 -17.36 2.55
N THR A 205 -7.52 -16.61 3.61
CA THR A 205 -8.01 -15.25 3.82
C THR A 205 -7.66 -14.33 2.65
N PHE A 206 -6.39 -14.31 2.25
CA PHE A 206 -5.92 -13.47 1.16
C PHE A 206 -6.55 -13.86 -0.19
N LYS A 207 -6.63 -15.17 -0.47
CA LYS A 207 -7.29 -15.68 -1.67
C LYS A 207 -8.76 -15.24 -1.73
N LYS A 208 -9.49 -15.26 -0.61
CA LYS A 208 -10.88 -14.80 -0.55
C LYS A 208 -11.00 -13.30 -0.84
N ILE A 209 -10.10 -12.45 -0.28
CA ILE A 209 -10.05 -11.02 -0.56
C ILE A 209 -9.89 -10.77 -2.07
N ILE A 210 -8.87 -11.37 -2.69
CA ILE A 210 -8.57 -11.19 -4.11
C ILE A 210 -9.74 -11.68 -4.98
N GLN A 211 -10.32 -12.83 -4.64
CA GLN A 211 -11.45 -13.38 -5.37
C GLN A 211 -12.68 -12.48 -5.28
N THR A 212 -13.01 -11.97 -4.08
CA THR A 212 -14.14 -11.04 -3.88
C THR A 212 -13.99 -9.79 -4.76
N LEU A 213 -12.79 -9.19 -4.81
CA LEU A 213 -12.53 -8.01 -5.65
C LEU A 213 -12.66 -8.33 -7.15
N ARG A 214 -12.21 -9.50 -7.58
CA ARG A 214 -12.35 -9.97 -8.96
C ARG A 214 -13.81 -10.28 -9.34
N ASP A 215 -14.57 -10.91 -8.45
CA ASP A 215 -15.99 -11.22 -8.64
C ASP A 215 -16.84 -9.93 -8.83
N MET A 216 -16.37 -8.81 -8.26
CA MET A 216 -16.93 -7.48 -8.50
C MET A 216 -16.55 -6.89 -9.86
N GLY A 217 -15.79 -7.60 -10.70
CA GLY A 217 -15.38 -7.18 -12.05
C GLY A 217 -14.14 -6.28 -12.08
N TYR A 218 -13.31 -6.27 -11.02
CA TYR A 218 -12.05 -5.55 -11.03
C TYR A 218 -10.89 -6.43 -11.51
N TYR A 219 -10.01 -5.87 -12.32
CA TYR A 219 -8.70 -6.43 -12.58
C TYR A 219 -7.81 -6.10 -11.38
N VAL A 220 -7.20 -7.12 -10.78
CA VAL A 220 -6.49 -6.98 -9.48
C VAL A 220 -5.08 -7.54 -9.60
N ASP A 221 -4.09 -6.74 -9.19
CA ASP A 221 -2.71 -7.17 -8.97
C ASP A 221 -2.24 -6.82 -7.56
N TYR A 222 -1.22 -7.51 -7.06
CA TYR A 222 -0.70 -7.26 -5.72
C TYR A 222 0.77 -7.63 -5.60
N LYS A 223 1.47 -6.96 -4.68
CA LYS A 223 2.87 -7.28 -4.35
C LYS A 223 3.15 -6.98 -2.89
N VAL A 224 4.04 -7.79 -2.28
CA VAL A 224 4.64 -7.47 -0.99
C VAL A 224 5.84 -6.56 -1.25
N LEU A 225 5.79 -5.37 -0.68
CA LEU A 225 6.81 -4.33 -0.79
C LEU A 225 7.43 -4.06 0.58
N ASN A 226 8.67 -3.57 0.59
CA ASN A 226 9.37 -3.18 1.80
C ASN A 226 9.73 -1.69 1.72
N ALA A 227 9.31 -0.89 2.69
CA ALA A 227 9.58 0.55 2.72
C ALA A 227 11.07 0.90 2.58
N LEU A 228 11.95 0.00 3.05
CA LEU A 228 13.41 0.14 2.90
C LEU A 228 13.84 0.19 1.42
N ASP A 229 13.11 -0.45 0.52
CA ASP A 229 13.40 -0.47 -0.91
C ASP A 229 12.91 0.81 -1.62
N TYR A 230 12.20 1.70 -0.92
CA TYR A 230 11.56 2.90 -1.48
C TYR A 230 11.98 4.19 -0.77
N GLY A 231 13.20 4.24 -0.27
CA GLY A 231 13.83 5.45 0.25
C GLY A 231 13.60 5.72 1.73
N LEU A 232 12.89 4.87 2.47
CA LEU A 232 12.71 5.02 3.91
C LEU A 232 13.65 4.08 4.67
N PRO A 233 14.42 4.55 5.67
CA PRO A 233 15.31 3.69 6.45
C PRO A 233 14.54 2.88 7.50
N GLN A 234 13.50 2.15 7.04
CA GLN A 234 12.64 1.31 7.87
C GLN A 234 12.33 -0.01 7.16
N LYS A 235 12.70 -1.14 7.77
CA LYS A 235 12.29 -2.46 7.31
C LYS A 235 10.82 -2.70 7.68
N ARG A 236 9.91 -2.34 6.76
CA ARG A 236 8.46 -2.44 6.92
C ARG A 236 7.86 -3.09 5.68
N GLU A 237 7.54 -4.37 5.78
CA GLU A 237 6.94 -5.14 4.68
C GLU A 237 5.41 -5.05 4.73
N ARG A 238 4.82 -4.71 3.57
CA ARG A 238 3.37 -4.57 3.39
C ARG A 238 2.93 -5.21 2.09
N VAL A 239 1.78 -5.84 2.08
CA VAL A 239 1.11 -6.19 0.84
C VAL A 239 0.32 -4.97 0.37
N VAL A 240 0.56 -4.56 -0.86
CA VAL A 240 -0.23 -3.55 -1.56
C VAL A 240 -1.02 -4.26 -2.64
N ILE A 241 -2.32 -4.00 -2.67
CA ILE A 241 -3.27 -4.55 -3.65
C ILE A 241 -3.80 -3.37 -4.46
N VAL A 242 -3.69 -3.45 -5.77
CA VAL A 242 -4.22 -2.45 -6.70
C VAL A 242 -5.28 -3.07 -7.57
N GLY A 243 -6.33 -2.32 -7.86
CA GLY A 243 -7.40 -2.81 -8.73
C GLY A 243 -8.02 -1.71 -9.56
N SER A 244 -8.52 -2.07 -10.75
CA SER A 244 -9.18 -1.16 -11.68
C SER A 244 -10.31 -1.83 -12.42
N THR A 245 -11.32 -1.05 -12.84
CA THR A 245 -12.41 -1.50 -13.72
C THR A 245 -11.95 -1.71 -15.16
N ILE A 246 -10.79 -1.16 -15.53
CA ILE A 246 -10.17 -1.40 -16.84
C ILE A 246 -8.94 -2.29 -16.69
N PRO A 247 -8.61 -3.13 -17.69
CA PRO A 247 -7.43 -3.97 -17.64
C PRO A 247 -6.16 -3.15 -17.61
N PHE A 248 -5.19 -3.58 -16.81
CA PHE A 248 -3.88 -2.96 -16.70
C PHE A 248 -2.78 -4.01 -16.48
N ASN A 249 -1.54 -3.65 -16.78
CA ASN A 249 -0.36 -4.49 -16.46
C ASN A 249 0.54 -3.72 -15.51
N MET A 250 0.41 -4.01 -14.20
CA MET A 250 1.17 -3.29 -13.17
C MET A 250 2.67 -3.56 -13.28
N LYS A 251 3.42 -2.53 -13.59
CA LYS A 251 4.87 -2.52 -13.38
C LYS A 251 5.13 -1.99 -11.99
N TRP A 252 5.39 -2.91 -11.08
CA TRP A 252 5.74 -2.54 -9.71
C TRP A 252 7.02 -1.70 -9.69
N PRO A 253 7.08 -0.66 -8.85
CA PRO A 253 8.21 0.25 -8.83
C PRO A 253 9.52 -0.48 -8.52
N GLU A 254 10.60 0.00 -9.13
CA GLU A 254 11.96 -0.48 -8.87
C GLU A 254 12.46 0.08 -7.54
N LYS A 255 13.48 -0.58 -6.99
CA LYS A 255 14.09 -0.13 -5.74
C LYS A 255 14.87 1.16 -5.95
N VAL A 256 14.79 2.06 -4.99
CA VAL A 256 15.57 3.31 -4.96
C VAL A 256 17.00 3.00 -4.53
N ILE A 257 17.99 3.44 -5.32
CA ILE A 257 19.41 3.15 -5.05
C ILE A 257 19.93 4.02 -3.88
N ASN A 258 19.53 5.30 -3.80
CA ASN A 258 19.97 6.25 -2.79
C ASN A 258 18.77 6.72 -1.95
N GLY A 259 18.35 5.90 -1.00
CA GLY A 259 17.29 6.27 -0.05
C GLY A 259 17.83 7.07 1.13
N LYS A 260 16.92 7.63 1.94
CA LYS A 260 17.26 8.28 3.21
C LYS A 260 17.97 7.30 4.14
N THR A 261 18.90 7.82 4.91
CA THR A 261 19.63 7.10 5.97
C THR A 261 19.05 7.45 7.35
N LEU A 262 19.53 6.80 8.41
CA LEU A 262 19.17 7.22 9.78
C LEU A 262 19.65 8.63 10.11
N GLU A 263 20.74 9.09 9.51
CA GLU A 263 21.26 10.45 9.71
C GLU A 263 20.28 11.51 9.21
N ASP A 264 19.57 11.24 8.11
CA ASP A 264 18.54 12.11 7.55
C ASP A 264 17.24 12.13 8.40
N ILE A 265 17.05 11.13 9.24
CA ILE A 265 15.84 10.96 10.07
C ILE A 265 16.04 11.51 11.47
N LEU A 266 17.20 11.25 12.07
CA LEU A 266 17.45 11.50 13.48
C LEU A 266 17.65 12.98 13.79
N GLU A 267 17.04 13.43 14.90
CA GLU A 267 17.23 14.78 15.43
C GLU A 267 18.55 14.87 16.20
N LYS A 268 19.22 16.01 16.11
CA LYS A 268 20.54 16.25 16.77
C LYS A 268 20.35 16.52 18.27
N ASP A 269 19.41 17.40 18.60
CA ASP A 269 19.16 17.84 19.97
C ASP A 269 17.87 17.20 20.48
N VAL A 270 17.99 16.10 21.23
CA VAL A 270 16.84 15.34 21.72
C VAL A 270 16.68 15.52 23.23
N PRO A 271 15.47 15.92 23.69
CA PRO A 271 15.19 16.09 25.11
C PRO A 271 15.46 14.83 25.95
N GLN A 272 15.95 15.04 27.17
CA GLN A 272 16.31 13.97 28.12
C GLN A 272 15.18 12.96 28.39
N LYS A 273 13.91 13.37 28.28
CA LYS A 273 12.73 12.49 28.45
C LYS A 273 12.70 11.29 27.50
N TYR A 274 13.41 11.35 26.37
CA TYR A 274 13.49 10.24 25.41
C TYR A 274 14.59 9.23 25.73
N TYR A 275 15.54 9.55 26.59
CA TYR A 275 16.57 8.62 26.99
C TYR A 275 15.99 7.51 27.87
N ALA A 276 16.48 6.29 27.69
CA ALA A 276 16.16 5.19 28.57
C ALA A 276 16.83 5.40 29.93
N SER A 277 16.39 4.70 30.97
CA SER A 277 17.06 4.76 32.26
C SER A 277 18.50 4.25 32.15
N LYS A 278 19.39 4.76 32.99
CA LYS A 278 20.80 4.38 33.02
C LYS A 278 20.95 2.85 33.09
N MET A 279 20.16 2.19 33.92
CA MET A 279 20.16 0.73 34.09
C MET A 279 19.83 0.01 32.76
N ILE A 280 18.86 0.51 31.96
CA ILE A 280 18.51 -0.09 30.66
C ILE A 280 19.65 0.11 29.66
N ILE A 281 20.23 1.30 29.61
CA ILE A 281 21.34 1.62 28.71
C ILE A 281 22.54 0.71 29.01
N GLU A 282 22.96 0.65 30.27
CA GLU A 282 24.09 -0.18 30.73
C GLU A 282 23.85 -1.66 30.42
N LYS A 283 22.66 -2.20 30.77
CA LYS A 283 22.28 -3.57 30.46
C LYS A 283 22.38 -3.89 28.98
N ARG A 284 21.90 -2.98 28.12
CA ARG A 284 21.92 -3.20 26.65
C ARG A 284 23.33 -3.12 26.09
N LYS A 285 24.14 -2.13 26.53
CA LYS A 285 25.53 -1.98 26.10
C LYS A 285 26.41 -3.13 26.57
N ALA A 286 26.13 -3.72 27.73
CA ALA A 286 26.81 -4.93 28.19
C ALA A 286 26.43 -6.16 27.36
N ALA A 287 25.19 -6.24 26.86
CA ALA A 287 24.68 -7.40 26.14
C ALA A 287 24.91 -7.34 24.62
N HIS A 288 25.16 -6.15 24.05
CA HIS A 288 25.26 -5.97 22.61
C HIS A 288 26.18 -4.80 22.23
N GLN A 289 26.95 -4.99 21.15
CA GLN A 289 27.75 -3.96 20.52
C GLN A 289 27.33 -3.83 19.04
N SER A 290 27.02 -2.60 18.59
CA SER A 290 26.67 -2.34 17.20
C SER A 290 27.91 -2.08 16.36
N LYS A 291 27.90 -2.61 15.13
CA LYS A 291 28.89 -2.24 14.09
C LYS A 291 28.46 -1.03 13.24
N TYR A 292 27.24 -0.50 13.49
CA TYR A 292 26.68 0.64 12.76
C TYR A 292 26.54 1.84 13.68
N TYR A 293 26.77 3.04 13.14
CA TYR A 293 26.51 4.31 13.80
C TYR A 293 26.10 5.36 12.76
N PRO A 294 24.94 6.04 12.93
CA PRO A 294 23.90 5.70 13.90
C PRO A 294 23.25 4.33 13.66
N SER A 295 22.60 3.79 14.68
CA SER A 295 21.95 2.49 14.60
C SER A 295 20.65 2.46 15.40
N ILE A 296 19.71 1.61 14.99
CA ILE A 296 18.53 1.30 15.78
C ILE A 296 18.70 -0.09 16.38
N TRP A 297 18.64 -0.15 17.70
CA TRP A 297 18.72 -1.39 18.48
C TRP A 297 17.32 -1.91 18.75
N HIS A 298 17.05 -3.13 18.31
CA HIS A 298 15.79 -3.82 18.50
C HIS A 298 15.95 -4.92 19.53
N GLU A 299 15.16 -4.86 20.60
CA GLU A 299 15.02 -5.97 21.56
C GLU A 299 13.74 -6.76 21.26
N ASN A 300 13.88 -8.06 21.01
CA ASN A 300 12.74 -8.93 20.77
C ASN A 300 12.08 -9.38 22.10
N LYS A 301 10.97 -10.12 22.04
CA LYS A 301 10.27 -10.62 23.22
C LYS A 301 11.10 -11.57 24.07
N GLY A 302 12.11 -12.22 23.51
CA GLY A 302 13.04 -13.11 24.21
C GLY A 302 14.25 -12.40 24.82
N GLY A 303 14.30 -11.04 24.77
CA GLY A 303 15.40 -10.25 25.32
C GLY A 303 16.65 -10.18 24.43
N ASN A 304 16.63 -10.80 23.25
CA ASN A 304 17.75 -10.72 22.32
C ASN A 304 17.79 -9.36 21.63
N ILE A 305 18.98 -8.75 21.56
CA ILE A 305 19.23 -7.44 20.98
C ILE A 305 19.91 -7.60 19.61
N SER A 306 19.43 -6.86 18.63
CA SER A 306 20.04 -6.71 17.30
C SER A 306 20.11 -5.24 16.93
N SER A 307 21.12 -4.83 16.17
CA SER A 307 21.27 -3.46 15.69
C SER A 307 21.37 -3.39 14.18
N TYR A 308 20.81 -2.32 13.60
CA TYR A 308 20.72 -2.13 12.15
C TYR A 308 20.98 -0.66 11.78
N PRO A 309 21.48 -0.38 10.55
CA PRO A 309 21.57 0.98 10.02
C PRO A 309 20.22 1.51 9.51
N TYR A 310 19.11 0.91 9.94
CA TYR A 310 17.74 1.27 9.65
C TYR A 310 16.83 0.84 10.81
N SER A 311 15.61 1.36 10.86
CA SER A 311 14.62 0.96 11.86
C SER A 311 13.91 -0.34 11.48
N CYS A 312 13.63 -1.19 12.48
CA CYS A 312 12.57 -2.18 12.33
C CYS A 312 11.21 -1.48 12.22
N ALA A 313 10.20 -2.20 11.76
CA ALA A 313 8.85 -1.65 11.61
C ALA A 313 8.34 -1.03 12.93
N LEU A 314 7.88 0.21 12.87
CA LEU A 314 7.16 0.83 13.97
C LEU A 314 5.87 0.05 14.24
N ARG A 315 5.56 -0.16 15.52
CA ARG A 315 4.40 -0.94 15.98
C ARG A 315 3.63 -0.17 17.04
N ALA A 316 2.35 0.05 16.80
CA ALA A 316 1.46 0.79 17.71
C ALA A 316 1.41 0.21 19.14
N GLY A 317 1.39 -1.11 19.28
CA GLY A 317 1.27 -1.81 20.57
C GLY A 317 2.57 -2.34 21.16
N ALA A 318 3.76 -1.91 20.67
CA ALA A 318 5.04 -2.40 21.23
C ALA A 318 5.40 -1.69 22.53
N SER A 319 6.29 -2.34 23.33
CA SER A 319 6.86 -1.72 24.54
C SER A 319 7.62 -0.42 24.21
N TYR A 320 7.73 0.49 25.18
CA TYR A 320 8.36 1.80 24.96
C TYR A 320 9.81 1.71 24.46
N ASN A 321 10.57 0.74 24.98
CA ASN A 321 12.00 0.61 24.72
C ASN A 321 12.33 -0.50 23.70
N TYR A 322 11.36 -0.98 22.91
CA TYR A 322 11.66 -2.06 21.94
C TYR A 322 12.60 -1.62 20.81
N LEU A 323 12.64 -0.30 20.51
CA LEU A 323 13.61 0.32 19.61
C LEU A 323 14.33 1.44 20.35
N LEU A 324 15.67 1.39 20.34
CA LEU A 324 16.50 2.48 20.88
C LEU A 324 17.53 2.90 19.84
N VAL A 325 17.68 4.21 19.64
CA VAL A 325 18.77 4.81 18.88
C VAL A 325 20.05 4.60 19.65
N ASN A 326 21.05 3.99 19.03
CA ASN A 326 22.37 3.66 19.61
C ASN A 326 22.32 2.93 20.95
N GLY A 327 21.19 2.25 21.24
CA GLY A 327 20.97 1.58 22.52
C GLY A 327 20.66 2.52 23.69
N GLU A 328 20.48 3.81 23.47
CA GLU A 328 20.40 4.85 24.50
C GLU A 328 19.04 5.52 24.63
N ARG A 329 18.42 5.89 23.51
CA ARG A 329 17.20 6.68 23.55
C ARG A 329 16.13 6.17 22.60
N ARG A 330 14.89 6.46 22.93
CA ARG A 330 13.72 6.22 22.06
C ARG A 330 13.73 7.19 20.88
N LEU A 331 13.03 6.81 19.83
CA LEU A 331 12.69 7.72 18.75
C LEU A 331 11.74 8.82 19.25
N THR A 332 11.95 10.05 18.80
CA THR A 332 11.01 11.15 19.01
C THR A 332 9.78 11.01 18.12
N PRO A 333 8.67 11.71 18.40
CA PRO A 333 7.53 11.78 17.49
C PRO A 333 7.90 12.20 16.07
N ARG A 334 8.76 13.19 15.91
CA ARG A 334 9.21 13.69 14.61
C ARG A 334 10.00 12.63 13.85
N GLU A 335 10.92 11.95 14.49
CA GLU A 335 11.69 10.86 13.90
C GLU A 335 10.80 9.69 13.46
N MET A 336 9.76 9.36 14.25
CA MET A 336 8.80 8.32 13.87
C MET A 336 8.00 8.70 12.62
N LEU A 337 7.59 9.97 12.50
CA LEU A 337 6.89 10.47 11.30
C LEU A 337 7.82 10.47 10.07
N ARG A 338 9.06 10.91 10.20
CA ARG A 338 10.07 10.88 9.13
C ARG A 338 10.34 9.43 8.65
N LEU A 339 10.37 8.45 9.57
CA LEU A 339 10.50 7.03 9.23
C LEU A 339 9.32 6.50 8.41
N GLN A 340 8.15 7.12 8.48
CA GLN A 340 6.99 6.81 7.66
C GLN A 340 6.89 7.66 6.38
N GLY A 341 7.82 8.62 6.20
CA GLY A 341 7.85 9.50 5.03
C GLY A 341 7.01 10.77 5.16
N PHE A 342 6.49 11.09 6.35
CA PHE A 342 5.78 12.35 6.54
C PHE A 342 6.76 13.54 6.54
N PRO A 343 6.34 14.69 5.97
CA PRO A 343 7.19 15.89 5.92
C PRO A 343 7.35 16.54 7.29
N ASP A 344 8.39 17.36 7.46
CA ASP A 344 8.62 18.10 8.69
C ASP A 344 7.55 19.16 8.98
N SER A 345 6.83 19.59 7.95
CA SER A 345 5.65 20.47 8.07
C SER A 345 4.45 19.81 8.72
N PHE A 346 4.45 18.47 8.87
CA PHE A 346 3.36 17.77 9.56
C PHE A 346 3.23 18.25 11.01
N LYS A 347 2.05 18.80 11.35
CA LYS A 347 1.75 19.34 12.68
C LYS A 347 1.50 18.21 13.67
N ILE A 348 2.21 18.22 14.78
CA ILE A 348 2.04 17.29 15.91
C ILE A 348 1.17 18.00 16.93
N VAL A 349 -0.10 17.59 17.06
CA VAL A 349 -1.11 18.22 17.92
C VAL A 349 -1.56 17.32 19.07
N VAL A 350 -1.11 16.07 19.08
CA VAL A 350 -1.46 15.08 20.11
C VAL A 350 -0.23 14.65 20.89
N SER A 351 -0.40 13.87 21.96
CA SER A 351 0.70 13.43 22.81
C SER A 351 1.67 12.49 22.11
N ASP A 352 2.90 12.37 22.63
CA ASP A 352 3.94 11.47 22.13
C ASP A 352 3.45 10.01 22.01
N SER A 353 2.59 9.56 22.94
CA SER A 353 2.03 8.22 22.93
C SER A 353 1.05 8.02 21.78
N HIS A 354 0.24 9.03 21.45
CA HIS A 354 -0.68 8.97 20.32
C HIS A 354 0.07 9.01 18.98
N ILE A 355 1.08 9.90 18.82
CA ILE A 355 1.93 9.90 17.61
C ILE A 355 2.61 8.57 17.40
N ARG A 356 3.11 7.94 18.46
CA ARG A 356 3.72 6.61 18.37
C ARG A 356 2.74 5.56 17.85
N LYS A 357 1.49 5.56 18.33
CA LYS A 357 0.41 4.69 17.86
C LYS A 357 0.09 4.98 16.40
N GLN A 358 -0.07 6.25 16.05
CA GLN A 358 -0.39 6.73 14.71
C GLN A 358 0.71 6.38 13.70
N ALA A 359 1.97 6.67 14.01
CA ALA A 359 3.11 6.30 13.16
C ALA A 359 3.25 4.78 13.01
N GLY A 360 2.95 4.02 14.05
CA GLY A 360 2.93 2.55 14.00
C GLY A 360 1.87 1.98 13.06
N ASN A 361 0.73 2.66 12.93
CA ASN A 361 -0.39 2.27 12.04
C ASN A 361 -0.28 2.87 10.63
N ALA A 362 0.43 3.99 10.46
CA ALA A 362 0.50 4.69 9.19
C ALA A 362 1.10 3.83 8.05
N VAL A 363 0.63 4.07 6.83
CA VAL A 363 1.25 3.53 5.63
C VAL A 363 2.56 4.26 5.31
N PRO A 364 3.56 3.59 4.73
CA PRO A 364 4.81 4.25 4.32
C PRO A 364 4.57 5.14 3.09
N VAL A 365 4.62 6.46 3.27
CA VAL A 365 4.26 7.46 2.25
C VAL A 365 5.06 7.27 0.95
N ASP A 366 6.41 7.25 1.04
CA ASP A 366 7.28 7.13 -0.14
C ASP A 366 7.06 5.83 -0.91
N MET A 367 6.78 4.72 -0.22
CA MET A 367 6.47 3.43 -0.85
C MET A 367 5.13 3.48 -1.61
N ILE A 368 4.09 4.06 -1.02
CA ILE A 368 2.78 4.21 -1.68
C ILE A 368 2.89 5.20 -2.84
N LYS A 369 3.60 6.31 -2.69
CA LYS A 369 3.89 7.26 -3.77
C LYS A 369 4.56 6.56 -4.96
N ALA A 370 5.54 5.71 -4.73
CA ALA A 370 6.20 4.94 -5.78
C ALA A 370 5.21 4.02 -6.53
N VAL A 371 4.29 3.37 -5.81
CA VAL A 371 3.22 2.57 -6.42
C VAL A 371 2.29 3.43 -7.27
N LEU A 372 1.82 4.57 -6.73
CA LEU A 372 0.92 5.48 -7.42
C LEU A 372 1.53 6.09 -8.68
N ASN A 373 2.82 6.40 -8.66
CA ASN A 373 3.56 6.87 -9.82
C ASN A 373 3.50 5.94 -11.03
N ASN A 374 3.35 4.64 -10.80
CA ASN A 374 3.23 3.65 -11.85
C ASN A 374 1.78 3.25 -12.13
N PHE A 375 0.91 3.32 -11.12
CA PHE A 375 -0.48 2.86 -11.23
C PHE A 375 -1.41 3.93 -11.83
N ILE A 376 -1.30 5.20 -11.41
CA ILE A 376 -2.17 6.29 -11.89
C ILE A 376 -2.15 6.43 -13.42
N PRO A 377 -0.99 6.45 -14.11
CA PRO A 377 -0.96 6.53 -15.56
C PRO A 377 -1.59 5.33 -16.28
N LEU A 378 -1.60 4.14 -15.66
CA LEU A 378 -2.18 2.94 -16.24
C LEU A 378 -3.70 2.95 -16.22
N VAL A 379 -4.29 3.60 -15.21
CA VAL A 379 -5.74 3.55 -14.99
C VAL A 379 -6.45 4.87 -15.26
N PHE A 380 -5.75 6.00 -15.30
CA PHE A 380 -6.28 7.33 -15.56
C PHE A 380 -5.68 7.99 -16.82
N GLY A 381 -4.63 7.41 -17.43
CA GLY A 381 -4.15 7.80 -18.76
C GLY A 381 -5.06 7.20 -19.83
N GLU A 382 -5.50 8.00 -20.81
CA GLU A 382 -6.23 7.54 -22.00
C GLU A 382 -5.33 6.77 -22.98
#